data_ec15f0ceebe8be7b9168ec795c1c4f32
#
_entry.id   ec15f0ceebe8be7b9168ec795c1c4f32
#
_cell.length_a   1.000
_cell.length_b   1.000
_cell.length_c   1.000
_cell.angle_alpha   90.00
_cell.angle_beta   90.00
_cell.angle_gamma   90.00
#
_symmetry.space_group_name_H-M   'P 1'
#
loop_
_entity.id
_entity.type
_entity.pdbx_description
1 polymer ?
#
loop_
_entity_poly.entity_id
_entity_poly.type
_entity_poly.pdbx_seq_one_letter_code
_entity_poly.pdbx_strand_id
1 'polypeptide(L)'
;MKKRTASALAGLLVASLALTGCGSGRSGETTAAGTNAAKGFAANATIGVALPWLGTQNWKEAQDMFTAQLKTAGFTPMVQAADNKAPQQSQQIDAMVKAGAKVIVVGAVDGTQLGTSLKNARDAGVAIIGYDRLIQNTEAVDALVQFGSVK
;
A
#
# COMPACT_ATOMS: atom_id res chain seq x y z
N MET A 1 -1.71 -62.14 -34.35
CA MET A 1 -0.46 -62.88 -34.03
C MET A 1 0.25 -62.04 -32.96
N LYS A 2 0.30 -62.63 -31.74
CA LYS A 2 1.49 -62.88 -30.94
C LYS A 2 2.25 -61.58 -30.55
N LYS A 3 2.63 -61.27 -29.31
CA LYS A 3 2.75 -61.98 -27.98
C LYS A 3 2.86 -60.88 -26.93
N ARG A 4 2.20 -60.95 -25.84
CA ARG A 4 2.56 -61.03 -24.43
C ARG A 4 4.08 -60.87 -24.10
N THR A 5 4.40 -59.97 -23.19
CA THR A 5 5.13 -60.33 -21.95
C THR A 5 4.94 -59.26 -20.89
N ALA A 6 4.54 -59.73 -19.73
CA ALA A 6 4.51 -59.06 -18.46
C ALA A 6 5.89 -59.11 -17.82
N SER A 7 6.27 -58.16 -17.02
CA SER A 7 7.13 -58.36 -15.88
C SER A 7 6.87 -57.30 -14.81
N ALA A 8 6.53 -57.82 -13.67
CA ALA A 8 6.36 -57.20 -12.38
C ALA A 8 7.75 -56.99 -11.70
N LEU A 9 7.75 -56.17 -10.71
CA LEU A 9 8.42 -56.30 -9.38
C LEU A 9 8.91 -54.97 -8.84
N ALA A 10 8.26 -54.66 -7.71
CA ALA A 10 8.87 -54.40 -6.41
C ALA A 10 9.53 -53.01 -6.25
N GLY A 11 8.96 -52.05 -5.52
CA GLY A 11 8.85 -52.12 -4.06
C GLY A 11 10.02 -51.39 -3.43
N LEU A 12 9.82 -50.14 -2.91
CA LEU A 12 10.49 -49.69 -1.70
C LEU A 12 9.74 -48.51 -1.09
N LEU A 13 9.08 -48.78 0.03
CA LEU A 13 8.64 -47.78 1.00
C LEU A 13 9.89 -47.20 1.68
N VAL A 14 10.01 -45.87 1.67
CA VAL A 14 10.83 -45.17 2.66
C VAL A 14 9.96 -44.16 3.37
N ALA A 15 9.56 -44.55 4.55
CA ALA A 15 9.02 -43.66 5.56
C ALA A 15 10.21 -42.93 6.20
N SER A 16 10.22 -41.61 6.17
CA SER A 16 11.12 -40.81 6.97
C SER A 16 10.35 -39.76 7.76
N LEU A 17 10.52 -39.90 9.05
CA LEU A 17 9.94 -39.25 10.20
C LEU A 17 10.10 -37.72 10.17
N ALA A 18 9.05 -37.07 10.61
CA ALA A 18 9.04 -35.71 11.09
C ALA A 18 10.00 -35.53 12.27
N LEU A 19 10.84 -34.51 12.19
CA LEU A 19 11.46 -33.91 13.38
C LEU A 19 10.94 -32.48 13.51
N THR A 20 10.07 -32.28 14.48
CA THR A 20 9.72 -31.01 15.08
C THR A 20 10.95 -30.47 15.80
N GLY A 21 11.53 -29.39 15.29
CA GLY A 21 12.60 -28.63 15.91
C GLY A 21 12.12 -27.23 16.29
N CYS A 22 11.61 -27.06 17.51
CA CYS A 22 11.58 -25.75 18.18
C CYS A 22 13.01 -25.35 18.51
N GLY A 23 13.50 -24.28 17.89
CA GLY A 23 14.79 -23.70 18.16
C GLY A 23 14.67 -22.19 18.26
N SER A 24 14.55 -21.66 19.48
CA SER A 24 14.81 -20.26 19.81
C SER A 24 16.27 -19.96 19.50
N GLY A 25 16.52 -19.11 18.51
CA GLY A 25 17.86 -18.67 18.14
C GLY A 25 17.78 -17.24 17.59
N ARG A 26 18.06 -16.29 18.48
CA ARG A 26 18.25 -14.87 18.15
C ARG A 26 19.62 -14.73 17.50
N SER A 27 19.67 -14.64 16.19
CA SER A 27 20.87 -14.26 15.46
C SER A 27 20.50 -13.18 14.45
N GLY A 28 21.15 -12.03 14.60
CA GLY A 28 21.01 -10.92 13.68
C GLY A 28 21.47 -11.32 12.28
N GLU A 29 20.59 -11.25 11.35
CA GLU A 29 20.89 -11.29 9.93
C GLU A 29 20.55 -9.94 9.34
N THR A 30 21.61 -9.25 8.98
CA THR A 30 21.57 -8.07 8.11
C THR A 30 21.10 -8.55 6.74
N THR A 31 19.81 -8.60 6.54
CA THR A 31 19.26 -8.90 5.22
C THR A 31 19.26 -7.63 4.38
N ALA A 32 20.00 -7.70 3.28
CA ALA A 32 19.96 -6.76 2.16
C ALA A 32 18.52 -6.30 1.88
N ALA A 33 18.38 -5.02 1.49
CA ALA A 33 17.15 -4.41 1.04
C ALA A 33 16.55 -5.20 -0.15
N GLY A 34 15.88 -6.28 0.17
CA GLY A 34 15.02 -7.03 -0.75
C GLY A 34 13.64 -6.40 -0.70
N THR A 35 13.14 -6.06 -1.84
CA THR A 35 11.79 -5.65 -2.20
C THR A 35 10.71 -6.19 -1.25
N ASN A 36 10.51 -5.52 -0.11
CA ASN A 36 9.33 -5.70 0.71
C ASN A 36 8.21 -4.88 0.06
N ALA A 37 7.65 -5.39 -1.04
CA ALA A 37 6.28 -5.09 -1.36
C ALA A 37 5.50 -5.40 -0.08
N ALA A 38 4.91 -4.38 0.52
CA ALA A 38 4.11 -4.54 1.73
C ALA A 38 3.18 -5.73 1.50
N LYS A 39 3.24 -6.74 2.37
CA LYS A 39 2.42 -7.95 2.25
C LYS A 39 0.95 -7.49 2.23
N GLY A 40 0.34 -7.38 1.06
CA GLY A 40 -1.05 -6.99 0.91
C GLY A 40 -1.45 -6.39 -0.45
N PHE A 41 -0.56 -5.74 -1.17
CA PHE A 41 -0.91 -5.15 -2.47
C PHE A 41 -0.10 -5.77 -3.61
N ALA A 42 -0.77 -5.99 -4.76
CA ALA A 42 -0.10 -6.50 -5.96
C ALA A 42 1.02 -5.53 -6.41
N ALA A 43 2.06 -6.07 -7.01
CA ALA A 43 3.04 -5.25 -7.73
C ALA A 43 2.29 -4.38 -8.77
N ASN A 44 2.73 -3.14 -8.95
CA ASN A 44 2.10 -2.13 -9.79
C ASN A 44 0.72 -1.63 -9.32
N ALA A 45 0.29 -1.93 -8.08
CA ALA A 45 -0.94 -1.34 -7.56
C ALA A 45 -0.87 0.19 -7.61
N THR A 46 -1.98 0.81 -8.01
CA THR A 46 -2.09 2.28 -8.03
C THR A 46 -2.23 2.80 -6.62
N ILE A 47 -1.37 3.76 -6.27
CA ILE A 47 -1.41 4.49 -5.00
C ILE A 47 -1.70 5.96 -5.31
N GLY A 48 -2.82 6.46 -4.84
CA GLY A 48 -3.20 7.87 -4.93
C GLY A 48 -2.48 8.71 -3.87
N VAL A 49 -2.12 9.93 -4.22
CA VAL A 49 -1.62 10.93 -3.27
C VAL A 49 -2.29 12.26 -3.59
N ALA A 50 -3.17 12.70 -2.70
CA ALA A 50 -3.92 13.94 -2.83
C ALA A 50 -3.32 15.01 -1.90
N LEU A 51 -2.54 15.93 -2.47
CA LEU A 51 -1.88 17.01 -1.74
C LEU A 51 -2.72 18.29 -1.76
N PRO A 52 -2.58 19.17 -0.74
CA PRO A 52 -3.40 20.38 -0.68
C PRO A 52 -3.00 21.41 -1.75
N TRP A 53 -1.72 21.63 -1.94
CA TRP A 53 -1.18 22.60 -2.90
C TRP A 53 0.34 22.48 -3.01
N LEU A 54 0.96 23.16 -3.98
CA LEU A 54 2.41 23.13 -4.18
C LEU A 54 3.08 24.52 -4.00
N GLY A 55 2.44 25.42 -3.27
CA GLY A 55 2.94 26.78 -3.06
C GLY A 55 4.07 26.88 -2.03
N THR A 56 4.35 25.84 -1.27
CA THR A 56 5.47 25.77 -0.32
C THR A 56 6.42 24.66 -0.68
N GLN A 57 7.67 24.80 -0.27
CA GLN A 57 8.73 23.85 -0.60
C GLN A 57 8.44 22.44 -0.03
N ASN A 58 7.94 22.37 1.21
CA ASN A 58 7.62 21.08 1.84
C ASN A 58 6.59 20.25 1.03
N TRP A 59 5.57 20.89 0.43
CA TRP A 59 4.60 20.16 -0.38
C TRP A 59 5.14 19.76 -1.76
N LYS A 60 6.06 20.55 -2.34
CA LYS A 60 6.80 20.14 -3.54
C LYS A 60 7.69 18.96 -3.27
N GLU A 61 8.46 19.01 -2.18
CA GLU A 61 9.32 17.90 -1.75
C GLU A 61 8.49 16.63 -1.45
N ALA A 62 7.33 16.79 -0.81
CA ALA A 62 6.42 15.67 -0.58
C ALA A 62 5.93 15.04 -1.89
N GLN A 63 5.56 15.85 -2.89
CA GLN A 63 5.16 15.37 -4.21
C GLN A 63 6.28 14.54 -4.87
N ASP A 64 7.49 15.09 -4.88
CA ASP A 64 8.65 14.44 -5.49
C ASP A 64 9.02 13.15 -4.75
N MET A 65 9.01 13.19 -3.41
CA MET A 65 9.30 12.05 -2.56
C MET A 65 8.27 10.92 -2.77
N PHE A 66 6.97 11.22 -2.70
CA PHE A 66 5.95 10.20 -2.92
C PHE A 66 6.06 9.60 -4.32
N THR A 67 6.29 10.44 -5.34
CA THR A 67 6.45 9.96 -6.72
C THR A 67 7.65 9.03 -6.85
N ALA A 68 8.80 9.39 -6.30
CA ALA A 68 10.02 8.60 -6.39
C ALA A 68 9.95 7.31 -5.56
N GLN A 69 9.54 7.42 -4.29
CA GLN A 69 9.54 6.29 -3.37
C GLN A 69 8.50 5.23 -3.74
N LEU A 70 7.30 5.63 -4.15
CA LEU A 70 6.27 4.69 -4.60
C LEU A 70 6.72 3.94 -5.86
N LYS A 71 7.36 4.61 -6.83
CA LYS A 71 7.94 3.95 -8.00
C LYS A 71 9.04 2.96 -7.61
N THR A 72 9.95 3.37 -6.73
CA THR A 72 11.03 2.50 -6.23
C THR A 72 10.49 1.27 -5.50
N ALA A 73 9.36 1.42 -4.79
CA ALA A 73 8.67 0.33 -4.12
C ALA A 73 7.85 -0.57 -5.07
N GLY A 74 7.83 -0.28 -6.38
CA GLY A 74 7.13 -1.08 -7.39
C GLY A 74 5.65 -0.74 -7.54
N PHE A 75 5.19 0.41 -7.03
CA PHE A 75 3.81 0.88 -7.19
C PHE A 75 3.67 1.88 -8.34
N THR A 76 2.43 2.12 -8.77
CA THR A 76 2.07 3.15 -9.73
C THR A 76 1.55 4.39 -8.98
N PRO A 77 2.34 5.46 -8.80
CA PRO A 77 1.90 6.65 -8.11
C PRO A 77 0.95 7.50 -8.97
N MET A 78 -0.14 7.98 -8.36
CA MET A 78 -1.04 8.98 -8.92
C MET A 78 -1.06 10.18 -7.99
N VAL A 79 -0.12 11.12 -8.17
CA VAL A 79 0.07 12.27 -7.28
C VAL A 79 -0.58 13.51 -7.88
N GLN A 80 -1.47 14.18 -7.13
CA GLN A 80 -2.20 15.36 -7.55
C GLN A 80 -2.23 16.41 -6.43
N ALA A 81 -2.27 17.68 -6.80
CA ALA A 81 -2.43 18.79 -5.87
C ALA A 81 -3.69 19.60 -6.19
N ALA A 82 -4.38 20.06 -5.17
CA ALA A 82 -5.72 20.64 -5.28
C ALA A 82 -5.75 22.16 -5.26
N ASP A 83 -4.62 22.85 -5.34
CA ASP A 83 -4.50 24.31 -5.34
C ASP A 83 -5.30 25.00 -4.20
N ASN A 84 -5.27 24.39 -3.01
CA ASN A 84 -6.06 24.82 -1.84
C ASN A 84 -7.58 24.85 -2.04
N LYS A 85 -8.11 24.02 -2.94
CA LYS A 85 -9.54 23.92 -3.21
C LYS A 85 -10.09 22.57 -2.76
N ALA A 86 -10.82 22.52 -1.65
CA ALA A 86 -11.39 21.27 -1.14
C ALA A 86 -12.33 20.56 -2.13
N PRO A 87 -13.19 21.25 -2.91
CA PRO A 87 -13.98 20.60 -3.95
C PRO A 87 -13.13 19.93 -5.04
N GLN A 88 -12.01 20.54 -5.44
CA GLN A 88 -11.07 19.96 -6.39
C GLN A 88 -10.40 18.72 -5.80
N GLN A 89 -9.99 18.77 -4.53
CA GLN A 89 -9.42 17.63 -3.85
C GLN A 89 -10.39 16.44 -3.77
N SER A 90 -11.67 16.70 -3.46
CA SER A 90 -12.71 15.69 -3.48
C SER A 90 -12.84 15.01 -4.85
N GLN A 91 -12.87 15.79 -5.93
CA GLN A 91 -12.92 15.26 -7.31
C GLN A 91 -11.67 14.44 -7.66
N GLN A 92 -10.49 14.84 -7.18
CA GLN A 92 -9.24 14.10 -7.37
C GLN A 92 -9.28 12.75 -6.64
N ILE A 93 -9.77 12.73 -5.40
CA ILE A 93 -9.96 11.49 -4.63
C ILE A 93 -10.91 10.54 -5.38
N ASP A 94 -12.05 11.03 -5.85
CA ASP A 94 -13.03 10.26 -6.63
C ASP A 94 -12.41 9.72 -7.93
N ALA A 95 -11.56 10.51 -8.60
CA ALA A 95 -10.83 10.08 -9.79
C ALA A 95 -9.80 8.98 -9.49
N MET A 96 -9.10 9.07 -8.36
CA MET A 96 -8.16 8.04 -7.89
C MET A 96 -8.88 6.71 -7.61
N VAL A 97 -10.06 6.76 -6.98
CA VAL A 97 -10.91 5.58 -6.76
C VAL A 97 -11.31 4.95 -8.10
N LYS A 98 -11.78 5.75 -9.05
CA LYS A 98 -12.15 5.27 -10.40
C LYS A 98 -10.97 4.69 -11.17
N ALA A 99 -9.76 5.20 -10.94
CA ALA A 99 -8.52 4.66 -11.51
C ALA A 99 -8.05 3.37 -10.83
N GLY A 100 -8.77 2.88 -9.83
CA GLY A 100 -8.47 1.61 -9.14
C GLY A 100 -7.39 1.72 -8.08
N ALA A 101 -7.17 2.90 -7.51
CA ALA A 101 -6.25 3.09 -6.39
C ALA A 101 -6.61 2.13 -5.24
N LYS A 102 -5.59 1.55 -4.63
CA LYS A 102 -5.72 0.64 -3.48
C LYS A 102 -5.51 1.36 -2.15
N VAL A 103 -4.73 2.41 -2.18
CA VAL A 103 -4.48 3.32 -1.05
C VAL A 103 -4.54 4.74 -1.58
N ILE A 104 -5.07 5.65 -0.79
CA ILE A 104 -4.97 7.09 -1.05
C ILE A 104 -4.37 7.77 0.18
N VAL A 105 -3.25 8.45 -0.02
CA VAL A 105 -2.61 9.32 0.97
C VAL A 105 -3.17 10.73 0.80
N VAL A 106 -3.66 11.33 1.86
CA VAL A 106 -4.37 12.61 1.81
C VAL A 106 -3.72 13.64 2.74
N GLY A 107 -3.07 14.66 2.17
CA GLY A 107 -2.79 15.90 2.85
C GLY A 107 -3.97 16.84 2.65
N ALA A 108 -4.86 16.96 3.63
CA ALA A 108 -6.14 17.64 3.43
C ALA A 108 -5.96 19.16 3.19
N VAL A 109 -6.68 19.70 2.22
CA VAL A 109 -6.88 21.18 2.09
C VAL A 109 -7.61 21.68 3.33
N ASP A 110 -8.74 21.03 3.64
CA ASP A 110 -9.56 21.27 4.81
C ASP A 110 -10.00 19.91 5.39
N GLY A 111 -9.57 19.65 6.63
CA GLY A 111 -9.82 18.37 7.30
C GLY A 111 -11.31 18.08 7.56
N THR A 112 -12.20 19.04 7.39
CA THR A 112 -13.64 18.89 7.66
C THR A 112 -14.49 18.69 6.40
N GLN A 113 -13.95 18.93 5.21
CA GLN A 113 -14.73 18.98 3.96
C GLN A 113 -14.61 17.73 3.09
N LEU A 114 -13.74 16.77 3.43
CA LEU A 114 -13.47 15.60 2.59
C LEU A 114 -14.27 14.35 2.98
N GLY A 115 -15.07 14.42 4.04
CA GLY A 115 -15.71 13.25 4.64
C GLY A 115 -16.50 12.37 3.67
N THR A 116 -17.27 12.98 2.76
CA THR A 116 -18.07 12.23 1.77
C THR A 116 -17.19 11.48 0.77
N SER A 117 -16.19 12.13 0.15
CA SER A 117 -15.30 11.49 -0.82
C SER A 117 -14.45 10.39 -0.18
N LEU A 118 -13.99 10.61 1.05
CA LEU A 118 -13.23 9.60 1.80
C LEU A 118 -14.09 8.41 2.19
N LYS A 119 -15.33 8.66 2.60
CA LYS A 119 -16.27 7.56 2.86
C LYS A 119 -16.53 6.74 1.60
N ASN A 120 -16.79 7.38 0.47
CA ASN A 120 -17.00 6.70 -0.81
C ASN A 120 -15.77 5.87 -1.22
N ALA A 121 -14.56 6.40 -1.01
CA ALA A 121 -13.32 5.69 -1.28
C ALA A 121 -13.18 4.44 -0.39
N ARG A 122 -13.46 4.56 0.90
CA ARG A 122 -13.45 3.43 1.84
C ARG A 122 -14.50 2.38 1.49
N ASP A 123 -15.72 2.79 1.17
CA ASP A 123 -16.81 1.90 0.75
C ASP A 123 -16.44 1.13 -0.54
N ALA A 124 -15.59 1.72 -1.38
CA ALA A 124 -15.00 1.07 -2.55
C ALA A 124 -13.78 0.16 -2.23
N GLY A 125 -13.43 0.00 -0.96
CA GLY A 125 -12.33 -0.85 -0.50
C GLY A 125 -10.94 -0.21 -0.62
N VAL A 126 -10.85 1.11 -0.72
CA VAL A 126 -9.59 1.87 -0.74
C VAL A 126 -9.18 2.22 0.68
N ALA A 127 -7.94 1.91 1.06
CA ALA A 127 -7.38 2.34 2.33
C ALA A 127 -7.00 3.83 2.31
N ILE A 128 -7.29 4.56 3.38
CA ILE A 128 -7.05 6.00 3.48
C ILE A 128 -6.01 6.30 4.56
N ILE A 129 -4.97 7.01 4.17
CA ILE A 129 -3.91 7.47 5.08
C ILE A 129 -3.92 8.99 5.11
N GLY A 130 -4.21 9.58 6.28
CA GLY A 130 -4.01 11.00 6.52
C GLY A 130 -2.52 11.33 6.59
N TYR A 131 -2.10 12.41 5.96
CA TYR A 131 -0.71 12.87 5.94
C TYR A 131 -0.61 14.33 6.38
N ASP A 132 0.23 14.58 7.39
CA ASP A 132 0.53 15.89 7.97
C ASP A 132 -0.67 16.57 8.66
N ARG A 133 -1.83 16.59 8.04
CA ARG A 133 -3.02 17.28 8.53
C ARG A 133 -4.08 16.32 9.05
N LEU A 134 -4.65 16.64 10.21
CA LEU A 134 -5.75 15.88 10.77
C LEU A 134 -7.01 16.02 9.91
N ILE A 135 -7.59 14.89 9.56
CA ILE A 135 -8.89 14.82 8.90
C ILE A 135 -9.93 14.52 9.97
N GLN A 136 -10.98 15.32 10.02
CA GLN A 136 -12.01 15.29 11.06
C GLN A 136 -13.38 14.91 10.47
N ASN A 137 -14.32 14.61 11.36
CA ASN A 137 -15.72 14.33 11.01
C ASN A 137 -15.89 13.14 10.05
N THR A 138 -14.96 12.18 10.08
CA THR A 138 -15.02 10.95 9.29
C THR A 138 -14.28 9.83 9.99
N GLU A 139 -14.81 8.62 9.90
CA GLU A 139 -14.14 7.39 10.34
C GLU A 139 -13.45 6.66 9.16
N ALA A 140 -13.37 7.33 8.00
CA ALA A 140 -12.81 6.72 6.80
C ALA A 140 -11.28 6.67 6.77
N VAL A 141 -10.59 7.31 7.72
CA VAL A 141 -9.13 7.33 7.79
C VAL A 141 -8.63 6.14 8.58
N ASP A 142 -7.84 5.28 7.94
CA ASP A 142 -7.29 4.06 8.56
C ASP A 142 -6.03 4.33 9.38
N ALA A 143 -5.23 5.33 8.97
CA ALA A 143 -4.01 5.74 9.66
C ALA A 143 -3.71 7.21 9.44
N LEU A 144 -2.98 7.82 10.37
CA LEU A 144 -2.50 9.19 10.28
C LEU A 144 -0.99 9.23 10.48
N VAL A 145 -0.29 9.88 9.57
CA VAL A 145 1.14 10.17 9.66
C VAL A 145 1.32 11.66 9.85
N GLN A 146 1.80 12.05 11.02
CA GLN A 146 2.08 13.46 11.36
C GLN A 146 3.55 13.62 11.74
N PHE A 147 4.10 14.79 11.45
CA PHE A 147 5.39 15.20 11.98
C PHE A 147 5.21 15.71 13.40
N GLY A 148 5.60 14.91 14.38
CA GLY A 148 5.63 15.35 15.79
C GLY A 148 6.77 16.34 15.98
N SER A 149 6.48 17.55 16.46
CA SER A 149 7.52 18.38 17.05
C SER A 149 7.97 17.69 18.33
N VAL A 150 9.12 17.04 18.29
CA VAL A 150 9.79 16.58 19.54
C VAL A 150 10.18 17.85 20.29
N LYS A 151 9.51 18.14 21.40
CA LYS A 151 9.90 19.19 22.35
C LYS A 151 10.99 18.66 23.25
#